data_5af3465c6684553f2519a4cbe26f3afc
#
_entry.id   5af3465c6684553f2519a4cbe26f3afc
#
_cell.length_a   1.000
_cell.length_b   1.000
_cell.length_c   1.000
_cell.angle_alpha   90.00
_cell.angle_beta   90.00
_cell.angle_gamma   90.00
#
_symmetry.space_group_name_H-M   'P 1'
#
loop_
_entity.id
_entity.type
_entity.pdbx_description
1 polymer ?
#
loop_
_entity_poly.entity_id
_entity_poly.type
_entity_poly.pdbx_seq_one_letter_code
_entity_poly.pdbx_strand_id
1 'polypeptide(L)'
;MKAKHVIELGRVWRVGNGRSIKICEDRWLPQVSNSRVISHVTGPASDAWVCDLIDQNSSTWKARLIDQTFLPHEAKMIKGIPLSLQGGSDKQMWLPSKNGAFTTRSAYHLLAVSGRNLLPGSSSAGINSLIWKTLWNLQVPHKVKHLLWRAANEALPTLHNLWRRKVVPSTYCPFCKSDGEDTVHALWGCKRLLVVWHNDCVLRKISGQKFLLFADFLAHVFMRKECVDIDLLAVMLWLIWGRRNAARLDEPIMDYPHIRSKAEVFLQDFKAAKEEDHRDAVAISRFTRWIPPIPDQFKINFDGAVFSDLDAAGLGVVVRDSSGRVLGAVAERIPIPISPATVEALACRRAMLFARELSIPDAVFEGDAELIIKALRTREVNHPEYGLVIQDALVLASSFRFCSFSHVRRVSNSIAHFLARFSKSGLESQVWLDSLPDGLAPLVVRESL
;
A
#
# COMPACT_ATOMS: atom_id res chain seq x y z
N MET A 1 -2.02 25.84 -21.84
CA MET A 1 -1.39 26.20 -20.56
C MET A 1 -1.69 25.23 -19.42
N LYS A 2 -2.92 24.67 -19.26
CA LYS A 2 -3.25 23.77 -18.12
C LYS A 2 -2.48 22.43 -18.12
N ALA A 3 -2.20 21.82 -19.28
CA ALA A 3 -1.53 20.52 -19.36
C ALA A 3 -0.04 20.56 -18.90
N LYS A 4 0.68 21.64 -19.23
CA LYS A 4 2.08 21.83 -18.81
C LYS A 4 2.21 21.89 -17.29
N HIS A 5 1.32 22.62 -16.63
CA HIS A 5 1.28 22.74 -15.17
C HIS A 5 1.07 21.37 -14.47
N VAL A 6 0.23 20.49 -15.03
CA VAL A 6 0.00 19.16 -14.47
C VAL A 6 1.28 18.32 -14.52
N ILE A 7 1.99 18.37 -15.66
CA ILE A 7 3.26 17.65 -15.82
C ILE A 7 4.30 18.17 -14.81
N GLU A 8 4.37 19.48 -14.62
CA GLU A 8 5.28 20.10 -13.66
C GLU A 8 4.93 19.70 -12.22
N LEU A 9 3.65 19.57 -11.86
CA LEU A 9 3.22 19.13 -10.54
C LEU A 9 3.61 17.70 -10.21
N GLY A 10 3.56 16.79 -11.15
CA GLY A 10 3.80 15.36 -10.91
C GLY A 10 5.23 14.89 -11.25
N ARG A 11 6.02 15.73 -11.93
CA ARG A 11 7.42 15.42 -12.31
C ARG A 11 8.36 15.63 -11.13
N VAL A 12 9.22 14.64 -10.87
CA VAL A 12 10.26 14.70 -9.84
C VAL A 12 11.55 14.06 -10.37
N TRP A 13 12.69 14.51 -9.90
CA TRP A 13 13.96 13.85 -10.15
C TRP A 13 14.18 12.69 -9.17
N ARG A 14 14.56 11.55 -9.69
CA ARG A 14 15.17 10.46 -8.93
C ARG A 14 16.67 10.69 -8.93
N VAL A 15 17.26 10.84 -7.75
CA VAL A 15 18.69 11.12 -7.57
C VAL A 15 19.50 9.88 -7.94
N GLY A 16 20.38 10.01 -8.89
CA GLY A 16 21.40 9.03 -9.24
C GLY A 16 22.77 9.52 -8.76
N ASN A 17 23.51 10.18 -9.63
CA ASN A 17 24.81 10.81 -9.28
C ASN A 17 24.70 12.29 -8.88
N GLY A 18 23.53 12.88 -8.95
CA GLY A 18 23.24 14.25 -8.55
C GLY A 18 23.76 15.35 -9.48
N ARG A 19 24.34 15.00 -10.63
CA ARG A 19 25.01 15.98 -11.54
C ARG A 19 24.04 16.75 -12.43
N SER A 20 22.79 16.29 -12.54
CA SER A 20 21.77 16.93 -13.38
C SER A 20 20.67 17.62 -12.57
N ILE A 21 20.83 17.72 -11.24
CA ILE A 21 19.81 18.21 -10.33
C ILE A 21 20.35 19.40 -9.54
N LYS A 22 19.74 20.55 -9.69
CA LYS A 22 20.03 21.73 -8.86
C LYS A 22 19.29 21.62 -7.52
N ILE A 23 19.97 21.94 -6.44
CA ILE A 23 19.46 21.77 -5.08
C ILE A 23 18.19 22.57 -4.87
N CYS A 24 18.17 23.87 -5.20
CA CYS A 24 17.08 24.78 -4.88
C CYS A 24 16.01 24.88 -5.99
N GLU A 25 16.40 24.70 -7.26
CA GLU A 25 15.49 24.92 -8.39
C GLU A 25 14.67 23.69 -8.74
N ASP A 26 15.25 22.50 -8.63
CA ASP A 26 14.63 21.26 -9.07
C ASP A 26 13.74 20.60 -8.01
N ARG A 27 12.88 19.73 -8.47
CA ARG A 27 12.00 18.90 -7.65
C ARG A 27 12.61 17.52 -7.50
N TRP A 28 13.21 17.24 -6.36
CA TRP A 28 13.91 15.97 -6.11
C TRP A 28 13.67 15.38 -4.71
N LEU A 29 13.09 16.18 -3.80
CA LEU A 29 12.68 15.65 -2.50
C LEU A 29 11.42 14.79 -2.65
N PRO A 30 11.35 13.65 -1.95
CA PRO A 30 10.28 12.68 -2.13
C PRO A 30 8.97 13.03 -1.40
N GLN A 31 8.41 14.21 -1.67
CA GLN A 31 7.11 14.65 -1.16
C GLN A 31 6.16 14.98 -2.31
N VAL A 32 4.89 14.53 -2.18
CA VAL A 32 3.86 14.74 -3.22
C VAL A 32 3.43 16.21 -3.31
N SER A 33 3.39 16.94 -2.19
CA SER A 33 2.88 18.32 -2.14
C SER A 33 3.93 19.36 -2.53
N ASN A 34 5.19 19.18 -2.12
CA ASN A 34 6.29 20.07 -2.47
C ASN A 34 7.60 19.26 -2.49
N SER A 35 8.05 18.89 -3.67
CA SER A 35 9.29 18.13 -3.87
C SER A 35 10.52 19.04 -4.01
N ARG A 36 10.43 20.32 -3.60
CA ARG A 36 11.53 21.29 -3.61
C ARG A 36 12.04 21.53 -2.20
N VAL A 37 13.30 21.94 -2.12
CA VAL A 37 13.91 22.45 -0.90
C VAL A 37 13.24 23.76 -0.50
N ILE A 38 12.91 23.89 0.79
CA ILE A 38 12.28 25.08 1.39
C ILE A 38 13.32 25.84 2.22
N SER A 39 14.40 25.16 2.67
CA SER A 39 15.51 25.77 3.40
C SER A 39 16.07 26.97 2.63
N HIS A 40 16.30 28.06 3.35
CA HIS A 40 16.91 29.25 2.77
C HIS A 40 18.43 29.03 2.65
N VAL A 41 18.86 28.40 1.56
CA VAL A 41 20.26 28.13 1.26
C VAL A 41 20.89 29.42 0.71
N THR A 42 21.82 29.99 1.44
CA THR A 42 22.50 31.25 1.09
C THR A 42 23.96 31.02 0.61
N GLY A 43 24.46 31.92 -0.22
CA GLY A 43 25.85 31.88 -0.71
C GLY A 43 26.07 30.93 -1.90
N PRO A 44 27.28 30.44 -2.12
CA PRO A 44 27.61 29.57 -3.28
C PRO A 44 26.81 28.30 -3.38
N ALA A 45 26.21 27.86 -2.27
CA ALA A 45 25.35 26.67 -2.23
C ALA A 45 23.97 26.88 -2.88
N SER A 46 23.53 28.11 -3.16
CA SER A 46 22.24 28.38 -3.83
C SER A 46 22.20 27.87 -5.27
N ASP A 47 23.33 27.88 -5.97
CA ASP A 47 23.48 27.38 -7.35
C ASP A 47 24.12 25.98 -7.40
N ALA A 48 24.32 25.33 -6.25
CA ALA A 48 24.98 24.04 -6.14
C ALA A 48 24.13 22.89 -6.68
N TRP A 49 24.80 21.82 -7.06
CA TRP A 49 24.20 20.61 -7.57
C TRP A 49 24.06 19.56 -6.46
N VAL A 50 23.13 18.66 -6.60
CA VAL A 50 22.91 17.58 -5.61
C VAL A 50 24.17 16.69 -5.46
N CYS A 51 25.00 16.55 -6.50
CA CYS A 51 26.29 15.84 -6.42
C CYS A 51 27.25 16.44 -5.38
N ASP A 52 27.13 17.73 -5.05
CA ASP A 52 27.99 18.38 -4.04
C ASP A 52 27.65 17.89 -2.63
N LEU A 53 26.45 17.38 -2.42
CA LEU A 53 25.97 16.76 -1.16
C LEU A 53 26.34 15.28 -1.05
N ILE A 54 26.89 14.67 -2.12
CA ILE A 54 27.23 13.25 -2.18
C ILE A 54 28.74 13.08 -2.07
N ASP A 55 29.21 12.18 -1.23
CA ASP A 55 30.56 11.67 -1.28
C ASP A 55 30.65 10.62 -2.39
N GLN A 56 31.32 10.98 -3.47
CA GLN A 56 31.43 10.16 -4.69
C GLN A 56 32.25 8.88 -4.45
N ASN A 57 33.17 8.86 -3.47
CA ASN A 57 34.02 7.70 -3.18
C ASN A 57 33.26 6.61 -2.41
N SER A 58 32.43 7.02 -1.46
CA SER A 58 31.66 6.10 -0.63
C SER A 58 30.22 5.91 -1.12
N SER A 59 29.77 6.69 -2.12
CA SER A 59 28.36 6.74 -2.55
C SER A 59 27.39 6.97 -1.38
N THR A 60 27.76 7.87 -0.46
CA THR A 60 26.96 8.23 0.72
C THR A 60 26.70 9.72 0.78
N TRP A 61 25.65 10.10 1.52
CA TRP A 61 25.36 11.51 1.79
C TRP A 61 26.39 12.13 2.74
N LYS A 62 26.86 13.34 2.45
CA LYS A 62 27.69 14.15 3.37
C LYS A 62 26.84 14.64 4.53
N ALA A 63 26.53 13.77 5.49
CA ALA A 63 25.56 14.00 6.56
C ALA A 63 25.78 15.32 7.31
N ARG A 64 27.03 15.63 7.70
CA ARG A 64 27.35 16.87 8.43
C ARG A 64 27.02 18.14 7.61
N LEU A 65 27.34 18.14 6.33
CA LEU A 65 27.04 19.26 5.43
C LEU A 65 25.53 19.44 5.30
N ILE A 66 24.79 18.34 5.14
CA ILE A 66 23.33 18.35 5.00
C ILE A 66 22.68 18.88 6.28
N ASP A 67 23.11 18.40 7.46
CA ASP A 67 22.55 18.84 8.75
C ASP A 67 22.83 20.31 9.06
N GLN A 68 23.92 20.88 8.49
CA GLN A 68 24.26 22.31 8.63
C GLN A 68 23.54 23.22 7.62
N THR A 69 23.14 22.66 6.48
CA THR A 69 22.61 23.44 5.34
C THR A 69 21.08 23.47 5.31
N PHE A 70 20.44 22.36 5.69
CA PHE A 70 19.00 22.18 5.52
C PHE A 70 18.24 22.13 6.86
N LEU A 71 16.96 22.46 6.81
CA LEU A 71 16.07 22.28 7.97
C LEU A 71 16.05 20.81 8.40
N PRO A 72 15.89 20.50 9.71
CA PRO A 72 16.00 19.12 10.22
C PRO A 72 15.12 18.10 9.49
N HIS A 73 13.91 18.49 9.10
CA HIS A 73 13.00 17.60 8.37
C HIS A 73 13.47 17.34 6.92
N GLU A 74 14.06 18.34 6.25
CA GLU A 74 14.62 18.17 4.90
C GLU A 74 15.92 17.37 4.95
N ALA A 75 16.80 17.67 5.90
CA ALA A 75 18.04 16.92 6.12
C ALA A 75 17.74 15.42 6.35
N LYS A 76 16.71 15.12 7.13
CA LYS A 76 16.25 13.75 7.33
C LYS A 76 15.77 13.11 6.02
N MET A 77 14.94 13.81 5.23
CA MET A 77 14.46 13.31 3.95
C MET A 77 15.59 13.07 2.96
N ILE A 78 16.55 13.99 2.86
CA ILE A 78 17.71 13.87 1.97
C ILE A 78 18.52 12.62 2.33
N LYS A 79 18.86 12.45 3.61
CA LYS A 79 19.62 11.28 4.10
C LYS A 79 18.86 9.96 3.91
N GLY A 80 17.53 9.99 3.86
CA GLY A 80 16.68 8.84 3.59
C GLY A 80 16.56 8.45 2.11
N ILE A 81 17.07 9.25 1.17
CA ILE A 81 17.06 8.89 -0.26
C ILE A 81 18.19 7.88 -0.51
N PRO A 82 17.88 6.67 -1.01
CA PRO A 82 18.89 5.67 -1.31
C PRO A 82 19.73 6.09 -2.51
N LEU A 83 21.05 6.07 -2.37
CA LEU A 83 21.98 6.30 -3.45
C LEU A 83 22.37 4.99 -4.12
N SER A 84 22.63 5.04 -5.44
CA SER A 84 23.15 3.90 -6.20
C SER A 84 24.63 3.69 -5.92
N LEU A 85 25.03 2.43 -5.73
CA LEU A 85 26.46 2.06 -5.62
C LEU A 85 27.21 2.21 -6.94
N GLN A 86 26.49 2.19 -8.05
CA GLN A 86 27.07 2.28 -9.41
C GLN A 86 27.11 3.73 -9.96
N GLY A 87 26.70 4.72 -9.16
CA GLY A 87 26.67 6.11 -9.60
C GLY A 87 25.75 6.34 -10.82
N GLY A 88 24.60 5.69 -10.85
CA GLY A 88 23.63 5.78 -11.95
C GLY A 88 23.24 7.23 -12.28
N SER A 89 22.81 7.49 -13.52
CA SER A 89 22.37 8.82 -13.95
C SER A 89 21.07 9.24 -13.27
N ASP A 90 20.93 10.54 -13.04
CA ASP A 90 19.68 11.16 -12.57
C ASP A 90 18.56 10.92 -13.60
N LYS A 91 17.34 10.66 -13.14
CA LYS A 91 16.22 10.37 -14.02
C LYS A 91 14.97 11.14 -13.62
N GLN A 92 14.30 11.76 -14.58
CA GLN A 92 12.99 12.35 -14.35
C GLN A 92 11.92 11.26 -14.29
N MET A 93 11.11 11.29 -13.26
CA MET A 93 10.08 10.30 -12.95
C MET A 93 8.73 10.98 -12.75
N TRP A 94 7.66 10.23 -12.99
CA TRP A 94 6.30 10.65 -12.69
C TRP A 94 5.87 10.08 -11.35
N LEU A 95 5.90 10.90 -10.29
CA LEU A 95 5.65 10.48 -8.91
C LEU A 95 4.26 9.87 -8.67
N PRO A 96 3.15 10.32 -9.33
CA PRO A 96 1.83 9.74 -9.13
C PRO A 96 1.63 8.31 -9.63
N SER A 97 2.64 7.68 -10.24
CA SER A 97 2.58 6.29 -10.70
C SER A 97 3.65 5.42 -10.06
N LYS A 98 3.32 4.16 -9.78
CA LYS A 98 4.25 3.19 -9.16
C LYS A 98 5.48 2.87 -10.03
N ASN A 99 5.33 2.93 -11.34
CA ASN A 99 6.41 2.64 -12.29
C ASN A 99 7.14 3.90 -12.79
N GLY A 100 6.87 5.06 -12.20
CA GLY A 100 7.49 6.33 -12.58
C GLY A 100 7.12 6.84 -13.98
N ALA A 101 6.18 6.20 -14.69
CA ALA A 101 5.76 6.58 -16.03
C ALA A 101 4.49 7.45 -16.00
N PHE A 102 4.46 8.47 -16.86
CA PHE A 102 3.28 9.31 -17.03
C PHE A 102 2.13 8.53 -17.66
N THR A 103 0.93 8.68 -17.11
CA THR A 103 -0.31 8.26 -17.74
C THR A 103 -1.37 9.35 -17.58
N THR A 104 -2.26 9.51 -18.58
CA THR A 104 -3.37 10.47 -18.50
C THR A 104 -4.27 10.19 -17.30
N ARG A 105 -4.46 8.92 -16.94
CA ARG A 105 -5.23 8.51 -15.75
C ARG A 105 -4.60 9.01 -14.46
N SER A 106 -3.29 8.85 -14.27
CA SER A 106 -2.57 9.31 -13.08
C SER A 106 -2.51 10.84 -12.99
N ALA A 107 -2.40 11.52 -14.14
CA ALA A 107 -2.49 12.98 -14.21
C ALA A 107 -3.88 13.51 -13.82
N TYR A 108 -4.94 12.86 -14.29
CA TYR A 108 -6.30 13.19 -13.89
C TYR A 108 -6.51 13.00 -12.38
N HIS A 109 -6.03 11.91 -11.80
CA HIS A 109 -6.10 11.67 -10.36
C HIS A 109 -5.34 12.74 -9.57
N LEU A 110 -4.15 13.13 -10.02
CA LEU A 110 -3.37 14.21 -9.39
C LEU A 110 -4.18 15.52 -9.35
N LEU A 111 -4.80 15.91 -10.45
CA LEU A 111 -5.65 17.12 -10.52
C LEU A 111 -6.89 17.00 -9.64
N ALA A 112 -7.55 15.85 -9.63
CA ALA A 112 -8.73 15.64 -8.82
C ALA A 112 -8.45 15.75 -7.31
N VAL A 113 -7.29 15.28 -6.86
CA VAL A 113 -6.83 15.41 -5.48
C VAL A 113 -6.44 16.85 -5.15
N SER A 114 -5.68 17.52 -6.04
CA SER A 114 -5.27 18.92 -5.86
C SER A 114 -6.48 19.87 -5.86
N GLY A 115 -7.46 19.63 -6.70
CA GLY A 115 -8.68 20.43 -6.76
C GLY A 115 -9.60 20.28 -5.52
N ARG A 116 -9.58 19.13 -4.86
CA ARG A 116 -10.33 18.92 -3.60
C ARG A 116 -9.70 19.66 -2.41
N ASN A 117 -8.37 19.84 -2.40
CA ASN A 117 -7.68 20.56 -1.34
C ASN A 117 -7.81 22.10 -1.45
N LEU A 118 -8.34 22.63 -2.56
CA LEU A 118 -8.53 24.07 -2.80
C LEU A 118 -9.90 24.59 -2.36
N LEU A 119 -10.80 23.73 -1.86
CA LEU A 119 -12.08 24.18 -1.27
C LEU A 119 -11.90 24.34 0.24
N PRO A 120 -11.78 25.58 0.76
CA PRO A 120 -11.72 25.82 2.19
C PRO A 120 -13.10 25.51 2.79
N GLY A 121 -13.17 24.58 3.73
CA GLY A 121 -14.35 24.39 4.57
C GLY A 121 -15.09 23.06 4.46
N SER A 122 -14.49 21.97 4.00
CA SER A 122 -15.16 20.68 4.12
C SER A 122 -14.68 19.91 5.36
N SER A 123 -15.41 20.04 6.46
CA SER A 123 -15.52 19.02 7.52
C SER A 123 -15.87 17.62 6.97
N SER A 124 -16.14 17.51 5.65
CA SER A 124 -16.41 16.28 4.92
C SER A 124 -15.20 15.36 4.69
N ALA A 125 -13.97 15.83 4.78
CA ALA A 125 -12.79 14.99 4.54
C ALA A 125 -12.63 13.88 5.58
N GLY A 126 -12.90 14.17 6.86
CA GLY A 126 -12.88 13.19 7.94
C GLY A 126 -14.03 12.18 7.84
N ILE A 127 -15.23 12.65 7.55
CA ILE A 127 -16.43 11.80 7.40
C ILE A 127 -16.29 10.90 6.16
N ASN A 128 -15.80 11.42 5.04
CA ASN A 128 -15.54 10.63 3.83
C ASN A 128 -14.48 9.55 4.08
N SER A 129 -13.39 9.85 4.80
CA SER A 129 -12.37 8.86 5.16
C SER A 129 -12.96 7.74 6.03
N LEU A 130 -13.82 8.06 7.00
CA LEU A 130 -14.48 7.09 7.86
C LEU A 130 -15.44 6.20 7.07
N ILE A 131 -16.27 6.77 6.18
CA ILE A 131 -17.21 6.02 5.34
C ILE A 131 -16.45 4.98 4.52
N TRP A 132 -15.37 5.38 3.83
CA TRP A 132 -14.61 4.48 2.97
C TRP A 132 -13.91 3.39 3.77
N LYS A 133 -13.29 3.73 4.91
CA LYS A 133 -12.66 2.75 5.78
C LYS A 133 -13.66 1.72 6.29
N THR A 134 -14.84 2.16 6.73
CA THR A 134 -15.89 1.26 7.23
C THR A 134 -16.43 0.38 6.10
N LEU A 135 -16.75 0.96 4.93
CA LEU A 135 -17.29 0.23 3.78
C LEU A 135 -16.36 -0.89 3.32
N TRP A 136 -15.06 -0.62 3.18
CA TRP A 136 -14.11 -1.62 2.72
C TRP A 136 -13.79 -2.70 3.77
N ASN A 137 -14.04 -2.42 5.06
CA ASN A 137 -13.88 -3.37 6.16
C ASN A 137 -15.11 -4.25 6.42
N LEU A 138 -16.24 -4.02 5.75
CA LEU A 138 -17.44 -4.86 5.89
C LEU A 138 -17.11 -6.34 5.59
N GLN A 139 -17.75 -7.26 6.34
CA GLN A 139 -17.57 -8.70 6.16
C GLN A 139 -18.60 -9.27 5.17
N VAL A 140 -18.59 -8.71 3.95
CA VAL A 140 -19.50 -9.07 2.85
C VAL A 140 -18.73 -9.25 1.54
N PRO A 141 -19.26 -9.97 0.54
CA PRO A 141 -18.62 -10.13 -0.76
C PRO A 141 -18.28 -8.80 -1.44
N HIS A 142 -17.20 -8.78 -2.23
CA HIS A 142 -16.76 -7.57 -2.94
C HIS A 142 -17.83 -6.95 -3.83
N LYS A 143 -18.72 -7.75 -4.46
CA LYS A 143 -19.84 -7.25 -5.27
C LYS A 143 -20.81 -6.36 -4.49
N VAL A 144 -21.02 -6.66 -3.18
CA VAL A 144 -21.86 -5.86 -2.28
C VAL A 144 -21.16 -4.55 -1.95
N LYS A 145 -19.87 -4.58 -1.59
CA LYS A 145 -19.05 -3.36 -1.34
C LYS A 145 -19.02 -2.45 -2.56
N HIS A 146 -18.84 -3.03 -3.74
CA HIS A 146 -18.85 -2.28 -5.01
C HIS A 146 -20.19 -1.59 -5.28
N LEU A 147 -21.31 -2.24 -4.97
CA LEU A 147 -22.61 -1.59 -5.09
C LEU A 147 -22.71 -0.36 -4.18
N LEU A 148 -22.36 -0.53 -2.89
CA LEU A 148 -22.41 0.58 -1.93
C LEU A 148 -21.46 1.72 -2.32
N TRP A 149 -20.29 1.41 -2.80
CA TRP A 149 -19.34 2.40 -3.32
C TRP A 149 -19.91 3.19 -4.51
N ARG A 150 -20.53 2.49 -5.48
CA ARG A 150 -21.22 3.16 -6.61
C ARG A 150 -22.39 3.99 -6.17
N ALA A 151 -23.17 3.49 -5.22
CA ALA A 151 -24.31 4.20 -4.64
C ALA A 151 -23.87 5.50 -3.94
N ALA A 152 -22.83 5.42 -3.10
CA ALA A 152 -22.27 6.58 -2.39
C ALA A 152 -21.68 7.65 -3.34
N ASN A 153 -21.23 7.25 -4.52
CA ASN A 153 -20.76 8.17 -5.57
C ASN A 153 -21.84 8.57 -6.57
N GLU A 154 -23.13 8.31 -6.29
CA GLU A 154 -24.28 8.58 -7.18
C GLU A 154 -24.09 8.01 -8.60
N ALA A 155 -23.37 6.85 -8.69
CA ALA A 155 -22.97 6.25 -9.97
C ALA A 155 -23.83 5.02 -10.36
N LEU A 156 -24.94 4.77 -9.66
CA LEU A 156 -25.89 3.75 -10.04
C LEU A 156 -26.75 4.21 -11.22
N PRO A 157 -27.17 3.30 -12.12
CA PRO A 157 -28.06 3.63 -13.23
C PRO A 157 -29.53 3.71 -12.74
N THR A 158 -29.81 4.65 -11.82
CA THR A 158 -31.15 5.00 -11.37
C THR A 158 -31.90 5.73 -12.50
N LEU A 159 -33.22 5.79 -12.45
CA LEU A 159 -33.99 6.51 -13.49
C LEU A 159 -33.61 8.00 -13.55
N HIS A 160 -33.30 8.61 -12.39
CA HIS A 160 -32.80 9.98 -12.38
C HIS A 160 -31.44 10.10 -13.14
N ASN A 161 -30.49 9.22 -12.90
CA ASN A 161 -29.19 9.23 -13.57
C ASN A 161 -29.29 8.89 -15.06
N LEU A 162 -30.20 7.99 -15.44
CA LEU A 162 -30.47 7.66 -16.84
C LEU A 162 -31.18 8.78 -17.58
N TRP A 163 -32.11 9.47 -16.93
CA TRP A 163 -32.79 10.66 -17.48
C TRP A 163 -31.80 11.81 -17.75
N ARG A 164 -30.89 12.08 -16.77
CA ARG A 164 -29.81 13.05 -16.98
C ARG A 164 -28.95 12.73 -18.20
N ARG A 165 -28.79 11.45 -18.52
CA ARG A 165 -28.04 10.97 -19.70
C ARG A 165 -28.92 10.85 -20.95
N LYS A 166 -30.19 11.26 -20.88
CA LYS A 166 -31.15 11.17 -21.97
C LYS A 166 -31.44 9.74 -22.47
N VAL A 167 -31.29 8.74 -21.61
CA VAL A 167 -31.55 7.32 -21.92
C VAL A 167 -33.01 6.95 -21.70
N VAL A 168 -33.68 7.58 -20.73
CA VAL A 168 -35.10 7.35 -20.40
C VAL A 168 -35.88 8.66 -20.36
N PRO A 169 -37.17 8.65 -20.69
CA PRO A 169 -37.96 9.86 -20.76
C PRO A 169 -38.47 10.35 -19.40
N SER A 170 -38.45 9.50 -18.36
CA SER A 170 -39.07 9.81 -17.06
C SER A 170 -38.17 9.34 -15.90
N THR A 171 -38.28 10.06 -14.79
CA THR A 171 -37.59 9.74 -13.53
C THR A 171 -38.47 9.01 -12.52
N TYR A 172 -39.76 8.84 -12.75
CA TYR A 172 -40.70 8.30 -11.77
C TYR A 172 -40.43 6.83 -11.44
N CYS A 173 -40.40 6.51 -10.14
CA CYS A 173 -40.19 5.16 -9.65
C CYS A 173 -41.31 4.21 -10.13
N PRO A 174 -40.99 3.09 -10.79
CA PRO A 174 -41.98 2.16 -11.31
C PRO A 174 -42.76 1.42 -10.20
N PHE A 175 -42.23 1.36 -9.00
CA PHE A 175 -42.83 0.64 -7.86
C PHE A 175 -43.81 1.50 -7.06
N CYS A 176 -43.44 2.71 -6.67
CA CYS A 176 -44.34 3.59 -5.90
C CYS A 176 -45.11 4.59 -6.76
N LYS A 177 -44.64 4.87 -7.98
CA LYS A 177 -45.24 5.80 -8.97
C LYS A 177 -45.42 7.25 -8.47
N SER A 178 -44.82 7.60 -7.32
CA SER A 178 -45.06 8.90 -6.67
C SER A 178 -43.84 9.83 -6.67
N ASP A 179 -42.64 9.29 -6.72
CA ASP A 179 -41.42 10.10 -6.56
C ASP A 179 -40.41 9.79 -7.67
N GLY A 180 -39.52 10.75 -7.93
CA GLY A 180 -38.35 10.55 -8.78
C GLY A 180 -37.40 9.55 -8.15
N GLU A 181 -36.78 8.71 -8.97
CA GLU A 181 -35.95 7.65 -8.52
C GLU A 181 -34.48 8.04 -8.61
N ASP A 182 -33.97 8.65 -7.55
CA ASP A 182 -32.55 8.82 -7.26
C ASP A 182 -31.97 7.59 -6.51
N THR A 183 -30.73 7.65 -6.10
CA THR A 183 -30.04 6.54 -5.40
C THR A 183 -30.63 6.30 -4.02
N VAL A 184 -30.96 7.36 -3.28
CA VAL A 184 -31.59 7.26 -1.95
C VAL A 184 -32.97 6.63 -2.06
N HIS A 185 -33.79 7.11 -3.00
CA HIS A 185 -35.12 6.56 -3.22
C HIS A 185 -35.07 5.08 -3.62
N ALA A 186 -34.17 4.72 -4.55
CA ALA A 186 -34.06 3.37 -5.07
C ALA A 186 -33.68 2.33 -4.02
N LEU A 187 -32.82 2.69 -3.08
CA LEU A 187 -32.25 1.78 -2.09
C LEU A 187 -32.86 1.91 -0.69
N TRP A 188 -33.42 3.07 -0.34
CA TRP A 188 -33.86 3.35 1.02
C TRP A 188 -35.26 3.99 1.10
N GLY A 189 -35.50 5.09 0.39
CA GLY A 189 -36.63 6.00 0.62
C GLY A 189 -37.94 5.61 -0.09
N CYS A 190 -37.96 4.59 -0.93
CA CYS A 190 -39.19 4.17 -1.61
C CYS A 190 -40.24 3.65 -0.61
N LYS A 191 -41.48 4.14 -0.70
CA LYS A 191 -42.61 3.72 0.16
C LYS A 191 -42.81 2.20 0.17
N ARG A 192 -42.50 1.52 -0.92
CA ARG A 192 -42.57 0.05 -1.00
C ARG A 192 -41.52 -0.68 -0.16
N LEU A 193 -40.42 -0.01 0.18
CA LEU A 193 -39.38 -0.56 1.04
C LEU A 193 -39.71 -0.49 2.54
N LEU A 194 -40.73 0.25 2.94
CA LEU A 194 -41.14 0.33 4.33
C LEU A 194 -41.43 -1.04 4.95
N VAL A 195 -41.98 -1.98 4.17
CA VAL A 195 -42.22 -3.35 4.61
C VAL A 195 -40.91 -4.07 4.98
N VAL A 196 -39.82 -3.76 4.29
CA VAL A 196 -38.48 -4.33 4.57
C VAL A 196 -37.92 -3.79 5.88
N TRP A 197 -38.11 -2.48 6.11
CA TRP A 197 -37.53 -1.80 7.30
C TRP A 197 -38.36 -2.00 8.59
N HIS A 198 -39.66 -2.28 8.48
CA HIS A 198 -40.55 -2.44 9.65
C HIS A 198 -40.19 -3.62 10.56
N ASN A 199 -39.54 -4.65 10.02
CA ASN A 199 -39.12 -5.83 10.76
C ASN A 199 -37.84 -5.62 11.60
N ASP A 200 -37.23 -4.44 11.52
CA ASP A 200 -36.07 -4.05 12.31
C ASP A 200 -36.38 -2.80 13.13
N CYS A 201 -36.23 -2.89 14.46
CA CYS A 201 -36.62 -1.80 15.36
C CYS A 201 -35.80 -0.53 15.16
N VAL A 202 -34.52 -0.64 14.72
CA VAL A 202 -33.63 0.48 14.49
C VAL A 202 -33.89 1.06 13.11
N LEU A 203 -33.92 0.21 12.07
CA LEU A 203 -34.17 0.66 10.69
C LEU A 203 -35.57 1.31 10.56
N ARG A 204 -36.55 0.82 11.29
CA ARG A 204 -37.91 1.42 11.35
C ARG A 204 -37.89 2.84 11.90
N LYS A 205 -37.08 3.11 12.95
CA LYS A 205 -36.96 4.47 13.54
C LYS A 205 -36.33 5.46 12.59
N ILE A 206 -35.40 5.04 11.72
CA ILE A 206 -34.69 5.90 10.79
C ILE A 206 -35.35 5.92 9.39
N SER A 207 -36.28 4.98 9.10
CA SER A 207 -36.92 4.88 7.78
C SER A 207 -37.70 6.13 7.33
N GLY A 208 -38.13 6.98 8.27
CA GLY A 208 -38.77 8.25 8.01
C GLY A 208 -37.79 9.42 7.73
N GLN A 209 -36.48 9.21 7.93
CA GLN A 209 -35.51 10.28 7.72
C GLN A 209 -35.20 10.45 6.23
N LYS A 210 -35.11 11.73 5.80
CA LYS A 210 -34.75 12.09 4.44
C LYS A 210 -33.24 12.38 4.37
N PHE A 211 -32.59 11.79 3.41
CA PHE A 211 -31.18 12.04 3.09
C PHE A 211 -31.09 12.67 1.70
N LEU A 212 -30.16 13.60 1.53
CA LEU A 212 -29.95 14.26 0.23
C LEU A 212 -29.10 13.37 -0.69
N LEU A 213 -28.03 12.78 -0.13
CA LEU A 213 -27.13 11.90 -0.84
C LEU A 213 -27.10 10.52 -0.16
N PHE A 214 -26.83 9.48 -0.91
CA PHE A 214 -26.71 8.14 -0.35
C PHE A 214 -25.47 8.02 0.59
N ALA A 215 -24.43 8.81 0.36
CA ALA A 215 -23.28 8.92 1.25
C ALA A 215 -23.68 9.43 2.65
N ASP A 216 -24.64 10.36 2.75
CA ASP A 216 -25.15 10.88 4.03
C ASP A 216 -25.89 9.77 4.80
N PHE A 217 -26.69 8.98 4.09
CA PHE A 217 -27.34 7.80 4.66
C PHE A 217 -26.31 6.80 5.20
N LEU A 218 -25.26 6.46 4.43
CA LEU A 218 -24.22 5.56 4.89
C LEU A 218 -23.48 6.11 6.11
N ALA A 219 -23.12 7.40 6.11
CA ALA A 219 -22.48 8.03 7.26
C ALA A 219 -23.35 7.90 8.52
N HIS A 220 -24.65 8.19 8.37
CA HIS A 220 -25.61 8.10 9.47
C HIS A 220 -25.72 6.69 10.05
N VAL A 221 -25.76 5.67 9.20
CA VAL A 221 -25.84 4.26 9.62
C VAL A 221 -24.50 3.78 10.22
N PHE A 222 -23.38 4.11 9.62
CA PHE A 222 -22.06 3.70 10.10
C PHE A 222 -21.69 4.27 11.47
N MET A 223 -22.22 5.45 11.80
CA MET A 223 -22.11 6.01 13.16
C MET A 223 -22.92 5.22 14.21
N ARG A 224 -23.89 4.39 13.78
CA ARG A 224 -24.75 3.55 14.62
C ARG A 224 -24.45 2.06 14.55
N LYS A 225 -23.22 1.70 14.19
CA LYS A 225 -22.77 0.31 14.02
C LYS A 225 -23.02 -0.60 15.24
N GLU A 226 -23.18 -0.04 16.42
CA GLU A 226 -23.47 -0.80 17.63
C GLU A 226 -24.94 -1.23 17.72
N CYS A 227 -25.82 -0.56 16.97
CA CYS A 227 -27.26 -0.81 16.99
C CYS A 227 -27.78 -1.48 15.70
N VAL A 228 -27.00 -1.43 14.61
CA VAL A 228 -27.38 -1.94 13.29
C VAL A 228 -26.35 -2.96 12.81
N ASP A 229 -26.78 -4.14 12.42
CA ASP A 229 -25.93 -5.06 11.66
C ASP A 229 -25.71 -4.49 10.25
N ILE A 230 -24.55 -3.82 10.08
CA ILE A 230 -24.21 -3.14 8.83
C ILE A 230 -23.93 -4.13 7.71
N ASP A 231 -23.38 -5.30 8.01
CA ASP A 231 -23.12 -6.36 7.03
C ASP A 231 -24.44 -6.88 6.45
N LEU A 232 -25.41 -7.14 7.33
CA LEU A 232 -26.76 -7.55 6.93
C LEU A 232 -27.45 -6.46 6.10
N LEU A 233 -27.43 -5.22 6.55
CA LEU A 233 -28.00 -4.11 5.81
C LEU A 233 -27.35 -3.93 4.42
N ALA A 234 -26.04 -4.07 4.33
CA ALA A 234 -25.32 -4.00 3.05
C ALA A 234 -25.82 -5.08 2.05
N VAL A 235 -26.02 -6.30 2.52
CA VAL A 235 -26.58 -7.38 1.69
C VAL A 235 -28.05 -7.11 1.32
N MET A 236 -28.85 -6.61 2.26
CA MET A 236 -30.24 -6.21 1.97
C MET A 236 -30.32 -5.15 0.86
N LEU A 237 -29.49 -4.10 0.95
CA LEU A 237 -29.40 -3.06 -0.09
C LEU A 237 -28.98 -3.64 -1.44
N TRP A 238 -28.06 -4.63 -1.44
CA TRP A 238 -27.66 -5.30 -2.67
C TRP A 238 -28.80 -6.14 -3.27
N LEU A 239 -29.59 -6.84 -2.45
CA LEU A 239 -30.78 -7.59 -2.91
C LEU A 239 -31.88 -6.66 -3.41
N ILE A 240 -32.11 -5.52 -2.76
CA ILE A 240 -33.07 -4.49 -3.22
C ILE A 240 -32.68 -3.97 -4.59
N TRP A 241 -31.38 -3.68 -4.82
CA TRP A 241 -30.89 -3.27 -6.12
C TRP A 241 -31.05 -4.37 -7.17
N GLY A 242 -30.73 -5.64 -6.82
CA GLY A 242 -30.94 -6.80 -7.70
C GLY A 242 -32.40 -6.99 -8.10
N ARG A 243 -33.32 -6.93 -7.12
CA ARG A 243 -34.75 -6.97 -7.35
C ARG A 243 -35.24 -5.90 -8.32
N ARG A 244 -34.69 -4.68 -8.16
CA ARG A 244 -35.03 -3.57 -9.01
C ARG A 244 -34.56 -3.79 -10.47
N ASN A 245 -33.36 -4.35 -10.66
CA ASN A 245 -32.85 -4.67 -11.99
C ASN A 245 -33.64 -5.81 -12.63
N ALA A 246 -33.99 -6.85 -11.87
CA ALA A 246 -34.85 -7.95 -12.34
C ALA A 246 -36.20 -7.42 -12.88
N ALA A 247 -36.83 -6.50 -12.14
CA ALA A 247 -38.07 -5.86 -12.60
C ALA A 247 -37.91 -5.07 -13.92
N ARG A 248 -36.74 -4.54 -14.22
CA ARG A 248 -36.48 -3.80 -15.48
C ARG A 248 -36.16 -4.71 -16.66
N LEU A 249 -35.74 -5.96 -16.36
CA LEU A 249 -35.37 -6.97 -17.35
C LEU A 249 -36.48 -8.01 -17.53
N ASP A 250 -37.67 -7.76 -16.93
CA ASP A 250 -38.81 -8.69 -16.92
C ASP A 250 -38.46 -10.08 -16.36
N GLU A 251 -37.50 -10.12 -15.44
CA GLU A 251 -37.08 -11.32 -14.71
C GLU A 251 -37.96 -11.56 -13.46
N PRO A 252 -37.97 -12.76 -12.90
CA PRO A 252 -38.71 -13.08 -11.66
C PRO A 252 -38.24 -12.17 -10.49
N ILE A 253 -39.19 -11.54 -9.83
CA ILE A 253 -38.94 -10.55 -8.78
C ILE A 253 -39.14 -11.19 -7.42
N MET A 254 -38.17 -11.04 -6.52
CA MET A 254 -38.28 -11.46 -5.12
C MET A 254 -39.27 -10.55 -4.36
N ASP A 255 -40.11 -11.13 -3.51
CA ASP A 255 -41.00 -10.36 -2.65
C ASP A 255 -40.26 -9.63 -1.54
N TYR A 256 -40.77 -8.44 -1.18
CA TYR A 256 -40.14 -7.59 -0.17
C TYR A 256 -39.94 -8.25 1.21
N PRO A 257 -40.93 -9.01 1.76
CA PRO A 257 -40.75 -9.69 3.07
C PRO A 257 -39.59 -10.68 3.12
N HIS A 258 -39.24 -11.29 1.98
CA HIS A 258 -38.19 -12.30 1.91
C HIS A 258 -36.77 -11.71 1.79
N ILE A 259 -36.63 -10.39 1.60
CA ILE A 259 -35.33 -9.75 1.41
C ILE A 259 -34.43 -9.97 2.63
N ARG A 260 -34.96 -9.77 3.85
CA ARG A 260 -34.18 -9.91 5.08
C ARG A 260 -33.74 -11.36 5.30
N SER A 261 -34.65 -12.31 5.28
CA SER A 261 -34.32 -13.73 5.48
C SER A 261 -33.31 -14.24 4.46
N LYS A 262 -33.45 -13.82 3.19
CA LYS A 262 -32.47 -14.18 2.15
C LYS A 262 -31.12 -13.51 2.36
N ALA A 263 -31.09 -12.30 2.88
CA ALA A 263 -29.84 -11.61 3.22
C ALA A 263 -29.11 -12.30 4.39
N GLU A 264 -29.86 -12.75 5.40
CA GLU A 264 -29.33 -13.51 6.54
C GLU A 264 -28.69 -14.82 6.09
N VAL A 265 -29.39 -15.62 5.30
CA VAL A 265 -28.85 -16.87 4.75
C VAL A 265 -27.61 -16.59 3.91
N PHE A 266 -27.69 -15.65 2.97
CA PHE A 266 -26.56 -15.30 2.12
C PHE A 266 -25.31 -14.86 2.92
N LEU A 267 -25.51 -14.10 3.99
CA LEU A 267 -24.42 -13.65 4.84
C LEU A 267 -23.82 -14.80 5.67
N GLN A 268 -24.67 -15.72 6.16
CA GLN A 268 -24.23 -16.93 6.86
C GLN A 268 -23.39 -17.83 5.95
N ASP A 269 -23.88 -18.12 4.73
CA ASP A 269 -23.15 -18.93 3.75
C ASP A 269 -21.79 -18.31 3.41
N PHE A 270 -21.75 -16.98 3.24
CA PHE A 270 -20.49 -16.27 2.96
C PHE A 270 -19.49 -16.33 4.12
N LYS A 271 -19.97 -16.18 5.37
CA LYS A 271 -19.13 -16.29 6.57
C LYS A 271 -18.61 -17.71 6.75
N ALA A 272 -19.46 -18.73 6.55
CA ALA A 272 -19.08 -20.14 6.64
C ALA A 272 -17.99 -20.50 5.61
N ALA A 273 -18.19 -20.14 4.35
CA ALA A 273 -17.19 -20.36 3.29
C ALA A 273 -15.85 -19.68 3.60
N LYS A 274 -15.88 -18.47 4.18
CA LYS A 274 -14.66 -17.75 4.57
C LYS A 274 -13.95 -18.42 5.76
N GLU A 275 -14.67 -19.04 6.68
CA GLU A 275 -14.08 -19.80 7.80
C GLU A 275 -13.45 -21.10 7.32
N GLU A 276 -14.02 -21.77 6.32
CA GLU A 276 -13.42 -22.95 5.67
C GLU A 276 -12.13 -22.59 4.96
N ASP A 277 -12.11 -21.54 4.12
CA ASP A 277 -10.91 -21.03 3.48
C ASP A 277 -9.81 -20.64 4.50
N HIS A 278 -10.22 -20.12 5.67
CA HIS A 278 -9.29 -19.74 6.72
C HIS A 278 -8.73 -20.96 7.46
N ARG A 279 -9.52 -22.02 7.66
CA ARG A 279 -9.08 -23.29 8.22
C ARG A 279 -8.09 -23.99 7.30
N ASP A 280 -8.35 -24.02 6.00
CA ASP A 280 -7.43 -24.57 5.01
C ASP A 280 -6.14 -23.76 4.90
N ALA A 281 -6.22 -22.42 4.92
CA ALA A 281 -5.05 -21.56 4.95
C ALA A 281 -4.23 -21.72 6.24
N VAL A 282 -4.88 -21.92 7.40
CA VAL A 282 -4.19 -22.19 8.68
C VAL A 282 -3.58 -23.59 8.70
N ALA A 283 -4.23 -24.58 8.09
CA ALA A 283 -3.68 -25.94 7.94
C ALA A 283 -2.42 -25.93 7.05
N ILE A 284 -2.47 -25.23 5.91
CA ILE A 284 -1.32 -25.03 5.01
C ILE A 284 -0.23 -24.17 5.71
N SER A 285 -0.61 -23.21 6.57
CA SER A 285 0.33 -22.39 7.35
C SER A 285 1.12 -23.16 8.40
N ARG A 286 0.63 -24.28 8.89
CA ARG A 286 1.34 -25.11 9.87
C ARG A 286 2.55 -25.83 9.31
N PHE A 287 2.80 -25.85 8.00
CA PHE A 287 3.85 -26.59 7.32
C PHE A 287 4.86 -25.72 6.55
N THR A 288 4.89 -24.41 6.75
CA THR A 288 5.92 -23.57 6.12
C THR A 288 7.11 -23.39 7.05
N ARG A 289 7.95 -24.42 7.13
CA ARG A 289 9.28 -24.36 7.74
C ARG A 289 10.27 -23.74 6.74
N TRP A 290 11.35 -23.19 7.27
CA TRP A 290 12.49 -22.87 6.42
C TRP A 290 13.10 -24.18 5.90
N ILE A 291 13.39 -24.26 4.63
CA ILE A 291 13.95 -25.44 3.97
C ILE A 291 15.39 -25.13 3.62
N PRO A 292 16.38 -25.95 4.03
CA PRO A 292 17.78 -25.78 3.65
C PRO A 292 17.96 -25.75 2.12
N PRO A 293 19.00 -25.08 1.61
CA PRO A 293 19.38 -25.18 0.20
C PRO A 293 19.94 -26.58 -0.14
N ILE A 294 20.05 -26.85 -1.43
CA ILE A 294 20.77 -28.04 -1.91
C ILE A 294 22.29 -27.94 -1.56
N PRO A 295 23.02 -29.05 -1.52
CA PRO A 295 24.46 -29.03 -1.29
C PRO A 295 25.18 -28.00 -2.18
N ASP A 296 26.23 -27.38 -1.64
CA ASP A 296 27.03 -26.33 -2.29
C ASP A 296 26.32 -25.01 -2.59
N GLN A 297 25.05 -24.86 -2.19
CA GLN A 297 24.33 -23.59 -2.24
C GLN A 297 24.13 -23.02 -0.83
N PHE A 298 23.97 -21.70 -0.79
CA PHE A 298 23.70 -20.95 0.44
C PHE A 298 22.37 -20.22 0.33
N LYS A 299 21.62 -20.20 1.44
CA LYS A 299 20.42 -19.36 1.57
C LYS A 299 20.73 -18.14 2.39
N ILE A 300 20.38 -16.98 1.84
CA ILE A 300 20.58 -15.69 2.47
C ILE A 300 19.20 -15.09 2.71
N ASN A 301 18.77 -15.10 3.96
CA ASN A 301 17.54 -14.46 4.36
C ASN A 301 17.79 -13.00 4.72
N PHE A 302 16.91 -12.10 4.26
CA PHE A 302 16.98 -10.67 4.55
C PHE A 302 15.63 -10.12 4.95
N ASP A 303 15.63 -9.07 5.79
CA ASP A 303 14.44 -8.37 6.25
C ASP A 303 14.75 -6.92 6.59
N GLY A 304 13.73 -6.08 6.56
CA GLY A 304 13.79 -4.67 6.90
C GLY A 304 12.86 -4.30 8.07
N ALA A 305 13.30 -3.46 8.98
CA ALA A 305 12.49 -2.94 10.07
C ALA A 305 12.49 -1.42 10.10
N VAL A 306 11.35 -0.79 10.40
CA VAL A 306 11.20 0.66 10.53
C VAL A 306 11.08 1.07 11.99
N PHE A 307 11.86 2.07 12.41
CA PHE A 307 11.87 2.63 13.77
C PHE A 307 11.50 4.11 13.71
N SER A 308 10.18 4.38 13.67
CA SER A 308 9.66 5.75 13.53
C SER A 308 10.01 6.66 14.72
N ASP A 309 10.23 6.08 15.90
CA ASP A 309 10.64 6.77 17.12
C ASP A 309 12.12 7.20 17.13
N LEU A 310 12.96 6.55 16.32
CA LEU A 310 14.40 6.86 16.18
C LEU A 310 14.76 7.50 14.84
N ASP A 311 13.79 7.74 13.97
CA ASP A 311 14.03 8.19 12.60
C ASP A 311 15.03 7.30 11.84
N ALA A 312 14.99 6.01 12.11
CA ALA A 312 15.92 5.01 11.60
C ALA A 312 15.20 3.78 11.04
N ALA A 313 15.94 2.97 10.31
CA ALA A 313 15.51 1.66 9.86
C ALA A 313 16.62 0.64 10.13
N GLY A 314 16.22 -0.63 10.25
CA GLY A 314 17.13 -1.75 10.49
C GLY A 314 17.16 -2.70 9.32
N LEU A 315 18.32 -3.20 8.98
CA LEU A 315 18.54 -4.24 7.99
C LEU A 315 19.04 -5.49 8.73
N GLY A 316 18.42 -6.63 8.48
CA GLY A 316 18.80 -7.92 9.05
C GLY A 316 19.14 -8.91 7.94
N VAL A 317 20.26 -9.60 8.08
CA VAL A 317 20.72 -10.61 7.12
C VAL A 317 21.25 -11.82 7.86
N VAL A 318 20.93 -13.03 7.41
CA VAL A 318 21.52 -14.27 7.88
C VAL A 318 21.85 -15.18 6.70
N VAL A 319 23.02 -15.79 6.75
CA VAL A 319 23.54 -16.71 5.73
C VAL A 319 23.62 -18.12 6.33
N ARG A 320 23.02 -19.11 5.65
CA ARG A 320 22.99 -20.51 6.10
C ARG A 320 23.38 -21.46 4.97
N ASP A 321 24.08 -22.53 5.34
CA ASP A 321 24.47 -23.62 4.44
C ASP A 321 23.36 -24.69 4.30
N SER A 322 23.64 -25.74 3.53
CA SER A 322 22.75 -26.88 3.31
C SER A 322 22.45 -27.72 4.54
N SER A 323 23.26 -27.60 5.61
CA SER A 323 22.99 -28.23 6.91
C SER A 323 22.17 -27.34 7.84
N GLY A 324 21.85 -26.09 7.42
CA GLY A 324 21.20 -25.10 8.26
C GLY A 324 22.12 -24.36 9.22
N ARG A 325 23.44 -24.59 9.15
CA ARG A 325 24.44 -23.91 9.97
C ARG A 325 24.53 -22.44 9.49
N VAL A 326 24.59 -21.52 10.46
CA VAL A 326 24.82 -20.10 10.19
C VAL A 326 26.31 -19.85 9.94
N LEU A 327 26.62 -19.28 8.77
CA LEU A 327 27.97 -18.83 8.41
C LEU A 327 28.22 -17.40 8.85
N GLY A 328 27.16 -16.58 8.81
CA GLY A 328 27.27 -15.21 9.24
C GLY A 328 25.91 -14.52 9.33
N ALA A 329 25.88 -13.43 10.08
CA ALA A 329 24.71 -12.59 10.25
C ALA A 329 25.10 -11.11 10.30
N VAL A 330 24.18 -10.24 9.92
CA VAL A 330 24.34 -8.77 9.97
C VAL A 330 23.09 -8.15 10.56
N ALA A 331 23.30 -7.19 11.46
CA ALA A 331 22.30 -6.23 11.89
C ALA A 331 22.85 -4.81 11.70
N GLU A 332 22.22 -4.03 10.83
CA GLU A 332 22.71 -2.70 10.46
C GLU A 332 21.59 -1.67 10.59
N ARG A 333 21.90 -0.51 11.18
CA ARG A 333 20.98 0.61 11.30
C ARG A 333 21.31 1.69 10.29
N ILE A 334 20.28 2.13 9.56
CA ILE A 334 20.40 3.16 8.52
C ILE A 334 19.44 4.32 8.81
N PRO A 335 19.66 5.53 8.23
CA PRO A 335 18.65 6.57 8.21
C PRO A 335 17.34 6.05 7.62
N ILE A 336 16.19 6.50 8.16
CA ILE A 336 14.88 6.02 7.72
C ILE A 336 14.61 6.39 6.24
N PRO A 337 14.40 5.42 5.34
CA PRO A 337 13.93 5.71 3.99
C PRO A 337 12.43 6.07 3.98
N ILE A 338 11.97 6.59 2.83
CA ILE A 338 10.60 7.09 2.66
C ILE A 338 9.54 6.01 2.84
N SER A 339 9.84 4.79 2.43
CA SER A 339 8.87 3.70 2.48
C SER A 339 9.47 2.41 3.04
N PRO A 340 8.65 1.57 3.70
CA PRO A 340 9.07 0.25 4.12
C PRO A 340 9.59 -0.62 2.96
N ALA A 341 9.02 -0.48 1.75
CA ALA A 341 9.49 -1.21 0.58
C ALA A 341 10.93 -0.85 0.20
N THR A 342 11.35 0.40 0.41
CA THR A 342 12.73 0.83 0.20
C THR A 342 13.67 0.21 1.23
N VAL A 343 13.23 0.03 2.49
CA VAL A 343 14.01 -0.65 3.53
C VAL A 343 14.25 -2.11 3.15
N GLU A 344 13.22 -2.80 2.68
CA GLU A 344 13.33 -4.19 2.19
C GLU A 344 14.29 -4.33 1.00
N ALA A 345 14.23 -3.39 0.05
CA ALA A 345 15.15 -3.38 -1.08
C ALA A 345 16.61 -3.16 -0.63
N LEU A 346 16.83 -2.26 0.35
CA LEU A 346 18.14 -2.02 0.95
C LEU A 346 18.64 -3.24 1.73
N ALA A 347 17.77 -3.96 2.44
CA ALA A 347 18.09 -5.19 3.11
C ALA A 347 18.55 -6.27 2.11
N CYS A 348 17.87 -6.40 0.96
CA CYS A 348 18.30 -7.27 -0.12
C CYS A 348 19.69 -6.88 -0.65
N ARG A 349 19.92 -5.59 -0.95
CA ARG A 349 21.22 -5.09 -1.42
C ARG A 349 22.32 -5.39 -0.38
N ARG A 350 22.06 -5.18 0.91
CA ARG A 350 23.01 -5.48 1.99
C ARG A 350 23.31 -6.99 2.08
N ALA A 351 22.29 -7.82 1.92
CA ALA A 351 22.44 -9.27 1.86
C ALA A 351 23.36 -9.73 0.74
N MET A 352 23.24 -9.13 -0.45
CA MET A 352 24.08 -9.45 -1.60
C MET A 352 25.52 -8.99 -1.40
N LEU A 353 25.74 -7.81 -0.81
CA LEU A 353 27.07 -7.34 -0.45
C LEU A 353 27.71 -8.29 0.57
N PHE A 354 26.98 -8.69 1.61
CA PHE A 354 27.48 -9.59 2.64
C PHE A 354 27.83 -10.98 2.09
N ALA A 355 27.00 -11.53 1.20
CA ALA A 355 27.31 -12.77 0.51
C ALA A 355 28.61 -12.70 -0.31
N ARG A 356 28.89 -11.55 -0.93
CA ARG A 356 30.18 -11.31 -1.61
C ARG A 356 31.34 -11.16 -0.65
N GLU A 357 31.16 -10.46 0.47
CA GLU A 357 32.16 -10.36 1.56
C GLU A 357 32.55 -11.75 2.07
N LEU A 358 31.60 -12.70 2.12
CA LEU A 358 31.83 -14.10 2.49
C LEU A 358 32.28 -14.98 1.30
N SER A 359 32.53 -14.41 0.11
CA SER A 359 32.98 -15.15 -1.09
C SER A 359 32.04 -16.28 -1.51
N ILE A 360 30.73 -16.14 -1.31
CA ILE A 360 29.71 -17.13 -1.65
C ILE A 360 29.46 -17.12 -3.17
N PRO A 361 29.68 -18.24 -3.89
CA PRO A 361 29.48 -18.28 -5.32
C PRO A 361 28.03 -18.56 -5.75
N ASP A 362 27.29 -19.38 -4.99
CA ASP A 362 25.95 -19.86 -5.31
C ASP A 362 24.96 -19.49 -4.19
N ALA A 363 24.04 -18.58 -4.50
CA ALA A 363 23.20 -17.95 -3.51
C ALA A 363 21.72 -17.95 -3.88
N VAL A 364 20.87 -18.28 -2.90
CA VAL A 364 19.41 -18.08 -2.96
C VAL A 364 19.04 -16.98 -1.95
N PHE A 365 18.61 -15.83 -2.43
CA PHE A 365 18.18 -14.71 -1.60
C PHE A 365 16.69 -14.82 -1.27
N GLU A 366 16.35 -14.87 0.01
CA GLU A 366 14.98 -15.05 0.51
C GLU A 366 14.53 -13.85 1.32
N GLY A 367 13.32 -13.30 1.01
CA GLY A 367 12.69 -12.22 1.76
C GLY A 367 11.18 -12.38 1.80
N ASP A 368 10.50 -11.76 2.77
CA ASP A 368 9.04 -11.81 2.91
C ASP A 368 8.31 -10.66 2.21
N ALA A 369 9.03 -9.71 1.62
CA ALA A 369 8.48 -8.63 0.82
C ALA A 369 8.23 -9.07 -0.64
N GLU A 370 7.03 -9.61 -0.93
CA GLU A 370 6.65 -10.12 -2.27
C GLU A 370 6.89 -9.08 -3.38
N LEU A 371 6.61 -7.80 -3.10
CA LEU A 371 6.79 -6.70 -4.04
C LEU A 371 8.25 -6.58 -4.50
N ILE A 372 9.20 -6.67 -3.57
CA ILE A 372 10.64 -6.56 -3.86
C ILE A 372 11.16 -7.80 -4.59
N ILE A 373 10.78 -8.98 -4.13
CA ILE A 373 11.13 -10.24 -4.81
C ILE A 373 10.59 -10.24 -6.24
N LYS A 374 9.36 -9.79 -6.45
CA LYS A 374 8.79 -9.65 -7.80
C LYS A 374 9.59 -8.67 -8.65
N ALA A 375 9.92 -7.48 -8.12
CA ALA A 375 10.71 -6.48 -8.86
C ALA A 375 12.10 -7.02 -9.26
N LEU A 376 12.76 -7.79 -8.40
CA LEU A 376 14.03 -8.45 -8.70
C LEU A 376 13.88 -9.51 -9.80
N ARG A 377 12.87 -10.37 -9.73
CA ARG A 377 12.59 -11.42 -10.74
C ARG A 377 12.20 -10.85 -12.08
N THR A 378 11.38 -9.79 -12.10
CA THR A 378 10.92 -9.13 -13.35
C THR A 378 11.87 -8.04 -13.85
N ARG A 379 12.96 -7.76 -13.12
CA ARG A 379 13.94 -6.70 -13.40
C ARG A 379 13.30 -5.31 -13.51
N GLU A 380 12.35 -5.01 -12.62
CA GLU A 380 11.61 -3.75 -12.63
C GLU A 380 12.39 -2.65 -11.89
N VAL A 381 13.23 -1.91 -12.64
CA VAL A 381 14.11 -0.86 -12.10
C VAL A 381 13.52 0.56 -12.17
N ASN A 382 12.31 0.70 -12.67
CA ASN A 382 11.71 2.02 -12.90
C ASN A 382 10.87 2.56 -11.73
N HIS A 383 10.90 1.91 -10.56
CA HIS A 383 10.17 2.44 -9.40
C HIS A 383 10.86 3.72 -8.87
N PRO A 384 10.11 4.81 -8.56
CA PRO A 384 10.70 6.08 -8.12
C PRO A 384 11.54 5.98 -6.85
N GLU A 385 11.12 5.15 -5.87
CA GLU A 385 11.73 5.10 -4.54
C GLU A 385 12.87 4.08 -4.43
N TYR A 386 12.67 2.85 -4.91
CA TYR A 386 13.65 1.75 -4.75
C TYR A 386 14.24 1.22 -6.06
N GLY A 387 13.85 1.75 -7.22
CA GLY A 387 14.29 1.24 -8.51
C GLY A 387 15.81 1.23 -8.72
N LEU A 388 16.55 2.21 -8.15
CA LEU A 388 18.03 2.20 -8.19
C LEU A 388 18.61 1.10 -7.30
N VAL A 389 18.00 0.84 -6.16
CA VAL A 389 18.44 -0.24 -5.26
C VAL A 389 18.23 -1.61 -5.91
N ILE A 390 17.10 -1.81 -6.62
CA ILE A 390 16.87 -3.00 -7.44
C ILE A 390 17.90 -3.11 -8.55
N GLN A 391 18.24 -2.01 -9.23
CA GLN A 391 19.28 -1.99 -10.24
C GLN A 391 20.64 -2.41 -9.69
N ASP A 392 21.05 -1.87 -8.54
CA ASP A 392 22.29 -2.27 -7.85
C ASP A 392 22.27 -3.76 -7.51
N ALA A 393 21.16 -4.27 -6.97
CA ALA A 393 20.99 -5.68 -6.65
C ALA A 393 21.13 -6.57 -7.90
N LEU A 394 20.55 -6.17 -9.03
CA LEU A 394 20.68 -6.92 -10.29
C LEU A 394 22.11 -6.90 -10.88
N VAL A 395 22.85 -5.81 -10.69
CA VAL A 395 24.28 -5.75 -11.04
C VAL A 395 25.09 -6.65 -10.11
N LEU A 396 24.83 -6.61 -8.79
CA LEU A 396 25.47 -7.52 -7.84
C LEU A 396 25.17 -8.99 -8.17
N ALA A 397 23.94 -9.30 -8.64
CA ALA A 397 23.55 -10.65 -9.01
C ALA A 397 24.45 -11.27 -10.09
N SER A 398 24.99 -10.44 -11.02
CA SER A 398 25.90 -10.92 -12.06
C SER A 398 27.28 -11.36 -11.56
N SER A 399 27.64 -11.04 -10.31
CA SER A 399 28.91 -11.47 -9.70
C SER A 399 28.85 -12.87 -9.07
N PHE A 400 27.67 -13.46 -8.94
CA PHE A 400 27.48 -14.82 -8.46
C PHE A 400 27.48 -15.82 -9.61
N ARG A 401 27.98 -17.02 -9.39
CA ARG A 401 27.90 -18.14 -10.35
C ARG A 401 26.43 -18.59 -10.50
N PHE A 402 25.70 -18.66 -9.38
CA PHE A 402 24.27 -18.87 -9.33
C PHE A 402 23.64 -17.86 -8.38
N CYS A 403 22.58 -17.20 -8.84
CA CYS A 403 21.81 -16.24 -8.05
C CYS A 403 20.32 -16.38 -8.35
N SER A 404 19.53 -16.58 -7.32
CA SER A 404 18.07 -16.58 -7.43
C SER A 404 17.41 -15.84 -6.26
N PHE A 405 16.18 -15.36 -6.51
CA PHE A 405 15.38 -14.62 -5.53
C PHE A 405 14.12 -15.42 -5.21
N SER A 406 13.83 -15.64 -3.94
CA SER A 406 12.67 -16.41 -3.48
C SER A 406 11.86 -15.64 -2.46
N HIS A 407 10.53 -15.63 -2.64
CA HIS A 407 9.63 -15.14 -1.61
C HIS A 407 9.39 -16.24 -0.58
N VAL A 408 9.52 -15.88 0.68
CA VAL A 408 9.21 -16.76 1.82
C VAL A 408 8.19 -16.10 2.74
N ARG A 409 7.45 -16.90 3.49
CA ARG A 409 6.56 -16.35 4.51
C ARG A 409 7.36 -15.83 5.70
N ARG A 410 6.84 -14.85 6.41
CA ARG A 410 7.47 -14.24 7.58
C ARG A 410 7.91 -15.25 8.65
N VAL A 411 7.17 -16.35 8.80
CA VAL A 411 7.52 -17.43 9.75
C VAL A 411 8.86 -18.09 9.38
N SER A 412 9.15 -18.25 8.09
CA SER A 412 10.42 -18.80 7.57
C SER A 412 11.52 -17.74 7.37
N ASN A 413 11.26 -16.48 7.78
CA ASN A 413 12.20 -15.35 7.74
C ASN A 413 12.45 -14.76 9.14
N SER A 414 12.13 -15.50 10.20
CA SER A 414 12.07 -14.95 11.56
C SER A 414 13.44 -14.52 12.09
N ILE A 415 14.53 -15.17 11.68
CA ILE A 415 15.89 -14.81 12.08
C ILE A 415 16.29 -13.47 11.47
N ALA A 416 16.09 -13.28 10.15
CA ALA A 416 16.38 -12.01 9.49
C ALA A 416 15.52 -10.88 10.08
N HIS A 417 14.23 -11.17 10.34
CA HIS A 417 13.33 -10.24 11.01
C HIS A 417 13.82 -9.83 12.40
N PHE A 418 14.28 -10.78 13.21
CA PHE A 418 14.86 -10.48 14.51
C PHE A 418 16.10 -9.58 14.38
N LEU A 419 17.03 -9.92 13.48
CA LEU A 419 18.26 -9.15 13.26
C LEU A 419 17.95 -7.71 12.82
N ALA A 420 17.00 -7.53 11.90
CA ALA A 420 16.55 -6.21 11.50
C ALA A 420 16.04 -5.40 12.70
N ARG A 421 15.26 -6.00 13.59
CA ARG A 421 14.77 -5.34 14.80
C ARG A 421 15.84 -5.15 15.86
N PHE A 422 16.80 -6.07 15.97
CA PHE A 422 17.90 -6.01 16.92
C PHE A 422 18.80 -4.78 16.69
N SER A 423 18.95 -4.33 15.43
CA SER A 423 19.69 -3.11 15.09
C SER A 423 19.15 -1.82 15.73
N LYS A 424 17.92 -1.86 16.33
CA LYS A 424 17.34 -0.73 17.03
C LYS A 424 18.17 -0.30 18.26
N SER A 425 18.68 -1.26 19.03
CA SER A 425 19.35 -1.03 20.32
C SER A 425 20.86 -1.25 20.27
N GLY A 426 21.39 -1.74 19.15
CA GLY A 426 22.80 -2.05 18.98
C GLY A 426 23.65 -0.91 18.40
N LEU A 427 24.90 -1.23 18.06
CA LEU A 427 25.79 -0.39 17.27
C LEU A 427 25.20 -0.17 15.87
N GLU A 428 25.68 0.84 15.13
CA GLU A 428 25.20 1.14 13.77
C GLU A 428 25.34 -0.05 12.83
N SER A 429 26.40 -0.85 12.96
CA SER A 429 26.58 -2.10 12.22
C SER A 429 27.22 -3.16 13.11
N GLN A 430 26.65 -4.35 13.11
CA GLN A 430 27.15 -5.51 13.81
C GLN A 430 27.16 -6.72 12.88
N VAL A 431 28.29 -7.43 12.88
CA VAL A 431 28.52 -8.62 12.05
C VAL A 431 28.94 -9.77 12.96
N TRP A 432 28.35 -10.93 12.78
CA TRP A 432 28.71 -12.17 13.43
C TRP A 432 29.14 -13.18 12.37
N LEU A 433 30.26 -13.87 12.61
CA LEU A 433 30.77 -14.97 11.78
C LEU A 433 30.71 -16.26 12.56
N ASP A 434 30.21 -17.31 11.95
CA ASP A 434 30.00 -18.65 12.56
C ASP A 434 29.23 -18.63 13.89
N SER A 435 28.50 -17.53 14.15
CA SER A 435 27.77 -17.30 15.40
C SER A 435 26.53 -16.43 15.15
N LEU A 436 25.71 -16.30 16.19
CA LEU A 436 24.54 -15.41 16.22
C LEU A 436 24.54 -14.63 17.53
N PRO A 437 23.83 -13.47 17.59
CA PRO A 437 23.61 -12.79 18.86
C PRO A 437 22.94 -13.69 19.90
N ASP A 438 23.26 -13.44 21.17
CA ASP A 438 22.64 -14.16 22.30
C ASP A 438 21.10 -14.03 22.19
N GLY A 439 20.41 -15.16 22.42
CA GLY A 439 18.92 -15.22 22.32
C GLY A 439 18.37 -15.67 20.97
N LEU A 440 19.18 -15.79 19.89
CA LEU A 440 18.72 -16.28 18.59
C LEU A 440 18.75 -17.79 18.42
N ALA A 441 19.56 -18.50 19.22
CA ALA A 441 19.67 -19.96 19.15
C ALA A 441 18.31 -20.70 19.18
N PRO A 442 17.33 -20.32 20.03
CA PRO A 442 16.00 -20.94 20.01
C PRO A 442 15.23 -20.74 18.72
N LEU A 443 15.43 -19.60 18.02
CA LEU A 443 14.77 -19.32 16.75
C LEU A 443 15.33 -20.17 15.62
N VAL A 444 16.64 -20.40 15.59
CA VAL A 444 17.29 -21.29 14.61
C VAL A 444 16.73 -22.70 14.73
N VAL A 445 16.66 -23.22 15.96
CA VAL A 445 16.07 -24.54 16.23
C VAL A 445 14.60 -24.58 15.80
N ARG A 446 13.83 -23.54 16.09
CA ARG A 446 12.41 -23.47 15.75
C ARG A 446 12.14 -23.39 14.23
N GLU A 447 13.00 -22.73 13.47
CA GLU A 447 12.88 -22.69 12.00
C GLU A 447 13.30 -24.02 11.35
N SER A 448 14.22 -24.78 11.99
CA SER A 448 14.75 -26.02 11.46
C SER A 448 13.94 -27.26 11.87
N LEU A 449 13.12 -27.17 12.94
CA LEU A 449 12.19 -28.20 13.42
C LEU A 449 10.82 -28.05 12.75
#